data_00548ab194de5ed2538fb56db271ffed
#
_entry.id   00548ab194de5ed2538fb56db271ffed
#
_cell.length_a   1.000
_cell.length_b   1.000
_cell.length_c   1.000
_cell.angle_alpha   90.00
_cell.angle_beta   90.00
_cell.angle_gamma   90.00
#
_symmetry.space_group_name_H-M   'P 1'
#
loop_
_entity.id
_entity.type
_entity.pdbx_description
1 polymer ?
#
loop_
_entity_poly.entity_id
_entity_poly.type
_entity_poly.pdbx_seq_one_letter_code
_entity_poly.pdbx_strand_id
1 'polypeptide(L)'
;NRSIPRGTSSGYPSIFFPELSNKKLSYFGSEAEFDFKSLACQNLMAEVFEIISDARVGLRHEHVFVDFPKDELRSCEKADAGLTRLISGAPLAYIIAFRMYFLSFMTAVQNTNTASGVCIGINPHGPNWSEIAREVKRKGGRCVAGDYKAFDAHGHPQLFWALLDCINHWYNDGPENAHIRSVLWLELVNSKHLAGFGEFAGSLVYQWQTGLPSGHPLTSIANSFENLCLLVLCYHDTVGCMYQFWDHVSPYVYGDDNLLAIALCVLSLYNQSTIELAMAGYGFIYTSELKGSEVVPDHRPIEEVGFLKRGFSFCEDLQTWVAPLERKSVLKSLYWCHNSKLKDEIEIQTFDNFVCERSLHGFSGYDDEVSFVYSILRSKRSLDKLSTPVQPWSFGQALLRSRTLEY
;
A
#
# COMPACT_ATOMS: atom_id res chain seq x y z
N ASN A 1 9.04 12.09 -5.83
CA ASN A 1 10.42 11.75 -5.54
C ASN A 1 10.56 10.24 -5.38
N ARG A 2 11.21 9.57 -6.36
CA ARG A 2 11.33 8.11 -6.43
C ARG A 2 12.70 7.61 -5.96
N SER A 3 13.40 8.39 -5.18
CA SER A 3 14.67 8.03 -4.58
C SER A 3 14.50 6.91 -3.54
N ILE A 4 15.60 6.22 -3.23
CA ILE A 4 15.63 5.21 -2.17
C ILE A 4 15.65 5.91 -0.82
N PRO A 5 14.70 5.64 0.11
CA PRO A 5 14.71 6.24 1.44
C PRO A 5 15.96 5.83 2.22
N ARG A 6 16.82 6.79 2.56
CA ARG A 6 18.11 6.51 3.23
C ARG A 6 17.99 6.10 4.70
N GLY A 7 16.93 6.51 5.37
CA GLY A 7 16.66 6.19 6.77
C GLY A 7 16.13 4.78 7.03
N THR A 8 15.99 3.94 6.00
CA THR A 8 15.48 2.55 6.12
C THR A 8 16.61 1.52 6.08
N SER A 9 16.34 0.30 6.56
CA SER A 9 17.29 -0.80 6.61
C SER A 9 17.95 -1.06 5.25
N SER A 10 19.22 -1.46 5.26
CA SER A 10 19.98 -1.94 4.09
C SER A 10 19.80 -3.44 3.82
N GLY A 11 19.14 -4.18 4.71
CA GLY A 11 18.91 -5.61 4.57
C GLY A 11 20.11 -6.48 4.92
N TYR A 12 19.96 -7.79 4.73
CA TYR A 12 21.02 -8.77 4.92
C TYR A 12 22.08 -8.68 3.81
N PRO A 13 23.38 -8.90 4.08
CA PRO A 13 23.98 -9.11 5.40
C PRO A 13 24.37 -7.79 6.11
N SER A 14 24.17 -6.66 5.47
CA SER A 14 24.66 -5.34 5.92
C SER A 14 24.24 -4.94 7.32
N ILE A 15 23.05 -5.41 7.76
CA ILE A 15 22.54 -5.14 9.12
C ILE A 15 23.40 -5.70 10.24
N PHE A 16 24.30 -6.65 9.92
CA PHE A 16 25.22 -7.27 10.91
C PHE A 16 26.60 -6.63 10.92
N PHE A 17 26.89 -5.70 10.02
CA PHE A 17 28.19 -5.03 9.96
C PHE A 17 28.13 -3.68 10.69
N PRO A 18 28.92 -3.50 11.77
CA PRO A 18 28.90 -2.27 12.58
C PRO A 18 29.17 -0.99 11.75
N GLU A 19 30.04 -1.07 10.74
CA GLU A 19 30.38 0.03 9.83
C GLU A 19 29.20 0.45 8.93
N LEU A 20 28.22 -0.43 8.74
CA LEU A 20 27.01 -0.20 7.95
C LEU A 20 25.76 -0.04 8.83
N SER A 21 25.94 0.08 10.13
CA SER A 21 24.85 0.15 11.13
C SER A 21 23.91 1.37 10.96
N ASN A 22 24.38 2.43 10.32
CA ASN A 22 23.56 3.62 10.04
C ASN A 22 22.64 3.47 8.83
N LYS A 23 22.17 2.25 8.58
CA LYS A 23 21.21 1.94 7.50
C LYS A 23 21.79 2.35 6.13
N LYS A 24 20.94 2.77 5.20
CA LYS A 24 21.38 3.24 3.88
C LYS A 24 22.17 4.55 3.91
N LEU A 25 22.12 5.28 5.02
CA LEU A 25 22.97 6.47 5.22
C LEU A 25 24.47 6.12 5.18
N SER A 26 24.86 4.92 5.62
CA SER A 26 26.25 4.44 5.54
C SER A 26 26.78 4.33 4.10
N TYR A 27 25.89 4.15 3.13
CA TYR A 27 26.24 4.07 1.71
C TYR A 27 26.19 5.41 0.99
N PHE A 28 25.14 6.20 1.27
CA PHE A 28 24.76 7.35 0.45
C PHE A 28 24.90 8.70 1.17
N GLY A 29 25.36 8.70 2.42
CA GLY A 29 25.46 9.92 3.22
C GLY A 29 24.11 10.46 3.70
N SER A 30 24.18 11.52 4.52
CA SER A 30 23.04 12.17 5.17
C SER A 30 22.59 13.47 4.50
N GLU A 31 23.39 14.00 3.58
CA GLU A 31 23.12 15.25 2.87
C GLU A 31 21.96 15.13 1.88
N ALA A 32 21.50 16.24 1.32
CA ALA A 32 20.46 16.27 0.31
C ALA A 32 20.86 15.51 -0.96
N GLU A 33 22.13 15.55 -1.33
CA GLU A 33 22.69 14.80 -2.45
C GLU A 33 23.25 13.45 -2.02
N PHE A 34 23.22 12.47 -2.94
CA PHE A 34 23.83 11.16 -2.72
C PHE A 34 25.35 11.22 -2.83
N ASP A 35 26.05 10.66 -1.85
CA ASP A 35 27.49 10.45 -1.92
C ASP A 35 27.83 9.14 -2.62
N PHE A 36 28.21 9.23 -3.90
CA PHE A 36 28.64 8.07 -4.69
C PHE A 36 30.15 7.78 -4.58
N LYS A 37 30.91 8.57 -3.82
CA LYS A 37 32.36 8.45 -3.71
C LYS A 37 32.80 7.60 -2.53
N SER A 38 31.92 7.35 -1.56
CA SER A 38 32.24 6.49 -0.41
C SER A 38 32.62 5.08 -0.87
N LEU A 39 33.57 4.44 -0.17
CA LEU A 39 33.97 3.06 -0.46
C LEU A 39 32.77 2.10 -0.34
N ALA A 40 31.88 2.33 0.63
CA ALA A 40 30.67 1.54 0.81
C ALA A 40 29.75 1.63 -0.41
N CYS A 41 29.58 2.83 -1.00
CA CYS A 41 28.78 3.00 -2.21
C CYS A 41 29.43 2.35 -3.42
N GLN A 42 30.77 2.44 -3.57
CA GLN A 42 31.49 1.79 -4.66
C GLN A 42 31.39 0.26 -4.60
N ASN A 43 31.53 -0.33 -3.40
CA ASN A 43 31.35 -1.76 -3.18
C ASN A 43 29.92 -2.20 -3.49
N LEU A 44 28.91 -1.43 -3.07
CA LEU A 44 27.51 -1.67 -3.41
C LEU A 44 27.27 -1.63 -4.92
N MET A 45 27.89 -0.68 -5.63
CA MET A 45 27.81 -0.63 -7.11
C MET A 45 28.39 -1.89 -7.74
N ALA A 46 29.55 -2.36 -7.27
CA ALA A 46 30.18 -3.58 -7.78
C ALA A 46 29.26 -4.79 -7.58
N GLU A 47 28.67 -4.94 -6.38
CA GLU A 47 27.69 -6.00 -6.07
C GLU A 47 26.46 -5.94 -6.98
N VAL A 48 25.91 -4.75 -7.22
CA VAL A 48 24.77 -4.58 -8.15
C VAL A 48 25.11 -5.04 -9.56
N PHE A 49 26.29 -4.69 -10.07
CA PHE A 49 26.73 -5.12 -11.40
C PHE A 49 27.01 -6.62 -11.48
N GLU A 50 27.52 -7.22 -10.41
CA GLU A 50 27.71 -8.67 -10.29
C GLU A 50 26.37 -9.40 -10.37
N ILE A 51 25.36 -8.97 -9.59
CA ILE A 51 23.99 -9.52 -9.64
C ILE A 51 23.42 -9.48 -11.06
N ILE A 52 23.58 -8.36 -11.77
CA ILE A 52 23.08 -8.21 -13.15
C ILE A 52 23.86 -9.10 -14.13
N SER A 53 25.18 -9.17 -13.97
CA SER A 53 26.05 -10.02 -14.82
C SER A 53 25.68 -11.49 -14.67
N ASP A 54 25.48 -11.94 -13.45
CA ASP A 54 25.11 -13.32 -13.13
C ASP A 54 23.68 -13.63 -13.60
N ALA A 55 22.75 -12.72 -13.40
CA ALA A 55 21.39 -12.86 -13.92
C ALA A 55 21.37 -12.98 -15.46
N ARG A 56 22.28 -12.31 -16.18
CA ARG A 56 22.42 -12.41 -17.65
C ARG A 56 22.73 -13.83 -18.11
N VAL A 57 23.50 -14.60 -17.33
CA VAL A 57 23.83 -16.01 -17.61
C VAL A 57 22.95 -17.00 -16.85
N GLY A 58 21.89 -16.54 -16.21
CA GLY A 58 20.90 -17.36 -15.51
C GLY A 58 21.30 -17.78 -14.09
N LEU A 59 22.36 -17.18 -13.52
CA LEU A 59 22.78 -17.46 -12.15
C LEU A 59 21.96 -16.63 -11.15
N ARG A 60 21.42 -17.31 -10.14
CA ARG A 60 20.64 -16.76 -9.05
C ARG A 60 21.52 -16.60 -7.80
N HIS A 61 21.49 -15.43 -7.15
CA HIS A 61 22.25 -15.15 -5.93
C HIS A 61 21.61 -15.70 -4.66
N GLU A 62 20.32 -16.07 -4.71
CA GLU A 62 19.56 -16.56 -3.55
C GLU A 62 19.58 -15.60 -2.35
N HIS A 63 19.23 -14.35 -2.61
CA HIS A 63 19.18 -13.29 -1.60
C HIS A 63 18.29 -13.64 -0.43
N VAL A 64 18.71 -13.24 0.79
CA VAL A 64 17.96 -13.48 2.02
C VAL A 64 17.28 -12.20 2.47
N PHE A 65 15.96 -12.25 2.58
CA PHE A 65 15.14 -11.19 3.15
C PHE A 65 15.11 -11.32 4.66
N VAL A 66 15.09 -10.22 5.37
CA VAL A 66 15.03 -10.23 6.84
C VAL A 66 13.65 -9.79 7.30
N ASP A 67 13.02 -10.63 8.11
CA ASP A 67 11.68 -10.39 8.60
C ASP A 67 11.71 -9.67 9.94
N PHE A 68 11.00 -8.56 10.01
CA PHE A 68 10.79 -7.77 11.21
C PHE A 68 9.30 -7.70 11.54
N PRO A 69 8.92 -7.76 12.83
CA PRO A 69 7.58 -7.40 13.25
C PRO A 69 7.27 -5.97 12.84
N LYS A 70 6.12 -5.77 12.20
CA LYS A 70 5.66 -4.44 11.81
C LYS A 70 5.25 -3.66 13.07
N ASP A 71 5.84 -2.48 13.25
CA ASP A 71 5.48 -1.57 14.33
C ASP A 71 4.12 -0.91 14.03
N GLU A 72 3.04 -1.50 14.57
CA GLU A 72 1.66 -1.06 14.36
C GLU A 72 0.76 -1.38 15.54
N LEU A 73 -0.27 -0.59 15.75
CA LEU A 73 -1.29 -0.86 16.77
C LEU A 73 -2.13 -2.08 16.39
N ARG A 74 -2.16 -3.06 17.30
CA ARG A 74 -2.99 -4.28 17.22
C ARG A 74 -3.98 -4.33 18.37
N SER A 75 -5.09 -5.09 18.20
CA SER A 75 -5.93 -5.44 19.34
C SER A 75 -5.17 -6.32 20.33
N CYS A 76 -5.46 -6.21 21.62
CA CYS A 76 -4.85 -7.02 22.65
C CYS A 76 -4.92 -8.53 22.34
N GLU A 77 -6.07 -9.01 21.91
CA GLU A 77 -6.27 -10.42 21.48
C GLU A 77 -5.27 -10.88 20.41
N LYS A 78 -5.01 -10.04 19.40
CA LYS A 78 -4.05 -10.37 18.35
C LYS A 78 -2.60 -10.28 18.84
N ALA A 79 -2.32 -9.34 19.73
CA ALA A 79 -1.01 -9.19 20.32
C ALA A 79 -0.68 -10.39 21.25
N ASP A 80 -1.63 -10.78 22.10
CA ASP A 80 -1.51 -11.93 23.00
C ASP A 80 -1.37 -13.26 22.25
N ALA A 81 -2.02 -13.36 21.09
CA ALA A 81 -1.91 -14.52 20.20
C ALA A 81 -0.64 -14.50 19.32
N GLY A 82 0.24 -13.49 19.45
CA GLY A 82 1.45 -13.36 18.63
C GLY A 82 1.19 -13.08 17.14
N LEU A 83 -0.02 -12.63 16.79
CA LEU A 83 -0.45 -12.37 15.41
C LEU A 83 0.04 -10.99 14.92
N THR A 84 1.35 -10.79 14.88
CA THR A 84 1.97 -9.58 14.34
C THR A 84 2.26 -9.76 12.85
N ARG A 85 1.98 -8.73 12.05
CA ARG A 85 2.39 -8.74 10.64
C ARG A 85 3.89 -8.58 10.52
N LEU A 86 4.47 -9.23 9.52
CA LEU A 86 5.89 -9.10 9.21
C LEU A 86 6.10 -8.08 8.09
N ILE A 87 7.27 -7.46 8.11
CA ILE A 87 7.80 -6.69 7.00
C ILE A 87 9.16 -7.28 6.63
N SER A 88 9.35 -7.59 5.37
CA SER A 88 10.53 -8.30 4.88
C SER A 88 11.47 -7.34 4.17
N GLY A 89 12.63 -7.09 4.74
CA GLY A 89 13.65 -6.22 4.20
C GLY A 89 14.57 -6.98 3.24
N ALA A 90 14.56 -6.64 1.97
CA ALA A 90 15.47 -7.20 0.98
C ALA A 90 16.88 -6.57 1.05
N PRO A 91 17.93 -7.28 0.61
CA PRO A 91 19.27 -6.73 0.42
C PRO A 91 19.27 -5.51 -0.49
N LEU A 92 20.03 -4.47 -0.12
CA LEU A 92 20.03 -3.20 -0.86
C LEU A 92 20.51 -3.35 -2.30
N ALA A 93 21.54 -4.16 -2.55
CA ALA A 93 22.06 -4.41 -3.90
C ALA A 93 20.99 -5.05 -4.81
N TYR A 94 20.28 -6.06 -4.29
CA TYR A 94 19.17 -6.68 -5.01
C TYR A 94 18.05 -5.68 -5.33
N ILE A 95 17.64 -4.84 -4.36
CA ILE A 95 16.61 -3.82 -4.59
C ILE A 95 17.04 -2.82 -5.68
N ILE A 96 18.31 -2.43 -5.72
CA ILE A 96 18.80 -1.54 -6.77
C ILE A 96 18.78 -2.25 -8.13
N ALA A 97 19.32 -3.46 -8.24
CA ALA A 97 19.29 -4.26 -9.46
C ALA A 97 17.84 -4.46 -9.95
N PHE A 98 16.94 -4.84 -9.05
CA PHE A 98 15.51 -4.99 -9.37
C PHE A 98 14.91 -3.67 -9.89
N ARG A 99 15.16 -2.55 -9.24
CA ARG A 99 14.65 -1.25 -9.69
C ARG A 99 15.19 -0.82 -11.05
N MET A 100 16.42 -1.18 -11.41
CA MET A 100 16.97 -0.88 -12.73
C MET A 100 16.17 -1.53 -13.87
N TYR A 101 15.55 -2.69 -13.62
CA TYR A 101 14.80 -3.45 -14.62
C TYR A 101 13.29 -3.33 -14.54
N PHE A 102 12.74 -2.84 -13.40
CA PHE A 102 11.30 -2.81 -13.17
C PHE A 102 10.73 -1.42 -12.86
N LEU A 103 11.56 -0.43 -12.49
CA LEU A 103 11.07 0.86 -11.98
C LEU A 103 10.24 1.64 -13.00
N SER A 104 10.58 1.58 -14.30
CA SER A 104 9.82 2.29 -15.33
C SER A 104 8.40 1.76 -15.45
N PHE A 105 8.21 0.44 -15.42
CA PHE A 105 6.90 -0.20 -15.39
C PHE A 105 6.11 0.20 -14.13
N MET A 106 6.74 0.06 -12.96
CA MET A 106 6.09 0.45 -11.68
C MET A 106 5.66 1.91 -11.70
N THR A 107 6.45 2.76 -12.31
CA THR A 107 6.16 4.18 -12.52
C THR A 107 4.97 4.40 -13.45
N ALA A 108 4.91 3.66 -14.55
CA ALA A 108 3.79 3.74 -15.49
C ALA A 108 2.48 3.34 -14.81
N VAL A 109 2.47 2.24 -14.03
CA VAL A 109 1.30 1.80 -13.25
C VAL A 109 0.86 2.89 -12.28
N GLN A 110 1.77 3.50 -11.52
CA GLN A 110 1.44 4.57 -10.57
C GLN A 110 0.87 5.82 -11.25
N ASN A 111 1.34 6.14 -12.46
CA ASN A 111 0.86 7.31 -13.20
C ASN A 111 -0.50 7.09 -13.87
N THR A 112 -0.88 5.84 -14.12
CA THR A 112 -2.15 5.49 -14.76
C THR A 112 -3.23 5.05 -13.77
N ASN A 113 -2.99 5.11 -12.50
CA ASN A 113 -3.73 4.55 -11.37
C ASN A 113 -5.24 4.31 -11.61
N THR A 114 -6.12 5.33 -11.50
CA THR A 114 -7.57 5.17 -11.69
C THR A 114 -7.96 4.73 -13.11
N ALA A 115 -7.19 5.12 -14.13
CA ALA A 115 -7.47 4.76 -15.52
C ALA A 115 -7.17 3.28 -15.81
N SER A 116 -6.18 2.69 -15.13
CA SER A 116 -5.83 1.27 -15.26
C SER A 116 -6.66 0.36 -14.34
N GLY A 117 -7.37 0.94 -13.36
CA GLY A 117 -8.01 0.21 -12.26
C GLY A 117 -7.05 -0.22 -11.14
N VAL A 118 -5.73 -0.13 -11.34
CA VAL A 118 -4.72 -0.39 -10.31
C VAL A 118 -4.37 0.91 -9.61
N CYS A 119 -4.97 1.17 -8.45
CA CYS A 119 -4.96 2.47 -7.77
C CYS A 119 -3.67 2.76 -6.98
N ILE A 120 -2.57 2.06 -7.24
CA ILE A 120 -1.29 2.33 -6.58
C ILE A 120 -0.83 3.75 -6.89
N GLY A 121 -0.56 4.54 -5.85
CA GLY A 121 -0.18 5.95 -5.98
C GLY A 121 -1.35 6.93 -6.08
N ILE A 122 -2.58 6.47 -5.87
CA ILE A 122 -3.75 7.37 -5.79
C ILE A 122 -3.60 8.36 -4.64
N ASN A 123 -3.91 9.62 -4.90
CA ASN A 123 -4.05 10.64 -3.86
C ASN A 123 -5.54 10.81 -3.50
N PRO A 124 -5.97 10.38 -2.31
CA PRO A 124 -7.37 10.48 -1.90
C PRO A 124 -7.85 11.94 -1.73
N HIS A 125 -6.94 12.88 -1.56
CA HIS A 125 -7.26 14.31 -1.48
C HIS A 125 -7.26 14.99 -2.87
N GLY A 126 -6.80 14.27 -3.90
CA GLY A 126 -6.76 14.73 -5.28
C GLY A 126 -8.05 14.50 -6.06
N PRO A 127 -8.04 14.78 -7.37
CA PRO A 127 -9.21 14.62 -8.26
C PRO A 127 -9.63 13.16 -8.48
N ASN A 128 -8.69 12.22 -8.34
CA ASN A 128 -8.91 10.80 -8.60
C ASN A 128 -10.08 10.21 -7.80
N TRP A 129 -10.25 10.67 -6.54
CA TRP A 129 -11.37 10.21 -5.70
C TRP A 129 -12.72 10.59 -6.28
N SER A 130 -12.83 11.81 -6.79
CA SER A 130 -14.02 12.27 -7.51
C SER A 130 -14.26 11.54 -8.84
N GLU A 131 -13.18 11.12 -9.51
CA GLU A 131 -13.27 10.34 -10.76
C GLU A 131 -13.90 8.97 -10.48
N ILE A 132 -13.44 8.28 -9.42
CA ILE A 132 -14.02 7.01 -8.98
C ILE A 132 -15.52 7.17 -8.68
N ALA A 133 -15.89 8.16 -7.87
CA ALA A 133 -17.29 8.38 -7.50
C ALA A 133 -18.18 8.69 -8.71
N ARG A 134 -17.70 9.51 -9.64
CA ARG A 134 -18.42 9.83 -10.88
C ARG A 134 -18.60 8.61 -11.77
N GLU A 135 -17.56 7.77 -11.87
CA GLU A 135 -17.63 6.54 -12.66
C GLU A 135 -18.62 5.54 -12.07
N VAL A 136 -18.64 5.38 -10.72
CA VAL A 136 -19.66 4.55 -10.05
C VAL A 136 -21.07 5.06 -10.37
N LYS A 137 -21.29 6.39 -10.28
CA LYS A 137 -22.59 6.97 -10.64
C LYS A 137 -22.95 6.73 -12.12
N ARG A 138 -21.99 6.85 -13.03
CA ARG A 138 -22.18 6.59 -14.47
C ARG A 138 -22.57 5.15 -14.76
N LYS A 139 -22.01 4.18 -14.02
CA LYS A 139 -22.33 2.74 -14.15
C LYS A 139 -23.67 2.34 -13.51
N GLY A 140 -24.38 3.23 -12.85
CA GLY A 140 -25.68 2.98 -12.21
C GLY A 140 -25.69 3.14 -10.69
N GLY A 141 -24.61 3.63 -10.12
CA GLY A 141 -24.51 4.00 -8.69
C GLY A 141 -24.44 2.82 -7.73
N ARG A 142 -24.18 1.61 -8.22
CA ARG A 142 -24.08 0.41 -7.41
C ARG A 142 -22.66 -0.14 -7.43
N CYS A 143 -22.18 -0.53 -6.24
CA CYS A 143 -20.83 -1.04 -6.07
C CYS A 143 -20.74 -2.16 -5.04
N VAL A 144 -19.66 -2.91 -5.16
CA VAL A 144 -19.17 -3.89 -4.19
C VAL A 144 -17.80 -3.43 -3.71
N ALA A 145 -17.55 -3.49 -2.41
CA ALA A 145 -16.24 -3.27 -1.83
C ALA A 145 -15.84 -4.48 -1.00
N GLY A 146 -14.69 -5.05 -1.32
CA GLY A 146 -14.23 -6.31 -0.78
C GLY A 146 -12.94 -6.23 0.00
N ASP A 147 -12.77 -7.20 0.88
CA ASP A 147 -11.58 -7.44 1.69
C ASP A 147 -11.26 -8.94 1.67
N TYR A 148 -9.99 -9.28 1.76
CA TYR A 148 -9.55 -10.67 1.81
C TYR A 148 -9.00 -11.02 3.18
N LYS A 149 -9.15 -12.28 3.55
CA LYS A 149 -8.45 -12.82 4.71
C LYS A 149 -7.12 -13.43 4.27
N ALA A 150 -6.01 -12.89 4.79
CA ALA A 150 -4.66 -13.40 4.54
C ALA A 150 -4.29 -13.52 3.04
N PHE A 151 -4.59 -12.50 2.23
CA PHE A 151 -4.35 -12.45 0.79
C PHE A 151 -2.91 -12.85 0.43
N ASP A 152 -1.92 -12.23 1.08
CA ASP A 152 -0.50 -12.46 0.83
C ASP A 152 -0.06 -13.93 0.98
N ALA A 153 -0.83 -14.74 1.72
CA ALA A 153 -0.51 -16.15 1.98
C ALA A 153 -1.14 -17.13 0.96
N HIS A 154 -1.99 -16.63 0.06
CA HIS A 154 -2.76 -17.46 -0.87
C HIS A 154 -2.42 -17.18 -2.35
N GLY A 155 -1.35 -16.40 -2.60
CA GLY A 155 -0.97 -15.99 -3.95
C GLY A 155 -0.78 -17.16 -4.93
N HIS A 156 -1.28 -17.00 -6.15
CA HIS A 156 -1.16 -18.00 -7.21
C HIS A 156 0.09 -17.79 -8.06
N PRO A 157 1.07 -18.73 -8.04
CA PRO A 157 2.30 -18.61 -8.81
C PRO A 157 2.07 -18.30 -10.29
N GLN A 158 1.05 -18.91 -10.89
CA GLN A 158 0.71 -18.70 -12.30
C GLN A 158 0.39 -17.23 -12.61
N LEU A 159 -0.30 -16.52 -11.71
CA LEU A 159 -0.62 -15.13 -11.90
C LEU A 159 0.61 -14.23 -11.76
N PHE A 160 1.55 -14.58 -10.87
CA PHE A 160 2.81 -13.84 -10.76
C PHE A 160 3.68 -14.00 -12.02
N TRP A 161 3.74 -15.20 -12.60
CA TRP A 161 4.45 -15.38 -13.87
C TRP A 161 3.75 -14.70 -15.03
N ALA A 162 2.42 -14.69 -15.09
CA ALA A 162 1.65 -13.94 -16.08
C ALA A 162 1.91 -12.44 -15.97
N LEU A 163 2.05 -11.90 -14.75
CA LEU A 163 2.45 -10.50 -14.56
C LEU A 163 3.85 -10.23 -15.14
N LEU A 164 4.82 -11.12 -14.93
CA LEU A 164 6.15 -10.96 -15.52
C LEU A 164 6.09 -10.96 -17.06
N ASP A 165 5.26 -11.81 -17.65
CA ASP A 165 5.06 -11.83 -19.11
C ASP A 165 4.45 -10.51 -19.59
N CYS A 166 3.45 -9.95 -18.87
CA CYS A 166 2.91 -8.62 -19.15
C CYS A 166 3.98 -7.53 -19.05
N ILE A 167 4.84 -7.58 -18.01
CA ILE A 167 5.95 -6.63 -17.83
C ILE A 167 6.93 -6.73 -19.00
N ASN A 168 7.32 -7.94 -19.38
CA ASN A 168 8.24 -8.16 -20.50
C ASN A 168 7.64 -7.68 -21.83
N HIS A 169 6.35 -7.90 -22.04
CA HIS A 169 5.64 -7.39 -23.22
C HIS A 169 5.59 -5.84 -23.23
N TRP A 170 5.35 -5.23 -22.06
CA TRP A 170 5.32 -3.77 -21.92
C TRP A 170 6.68 -3.13 -22.22
N TYR A 171 7.80 -3.72 -21.76
CA TYR A 171 9.14 -3.22 -22.06
C TYR A 171 9.50 -3.42 -23.52
N ASN A 172 9.23 -4.59 -24.08
CA ASN A 172 9.57 -4.99 -25.43
C ASN A 172 11.03 -4.65 -25.83
N ASP A 173 11.96 -4.89 -24.90
CA ASP A 173 13.37 -4.47 -24.95
C ASP A 173 14.35 -5.62 -25.19
N GLY A 174 13.84 -6.73 -25.70
CA GLY A 174 14.60 -7.89 -26.15
C GLY A 174 14.74 -9.01 -25.12
N PRO A 175 15.18 -10.20 -25.61
CA PRO A 175 15.17 -11.43 -24.81
C PRO A 175 16.20 -11.42 -23.68
N GLU A 176 17.31 -10.72 -23.81
CA GLU A 176 18.35 -10.61 -22.76
C GLU A 176 17.79 -9.92 -21.52
N ASN A 177 17.15 -8.74 -21.69
CA ASN A 177 16.56 -8.02 -20.57
C ASN A 177 15.38 -8.79 -19.96
N ALA A 178 14.57 -9.46 -20.78
CA ALA A 178 13.50 -10.33 -20.30
C ALA A 178 14.05 -11.48 -19.46
N HIS A 179 15.18 -12.08 -19.87
CA HIS A 179 15.86 -13.14 -19.12
C HIS A 179 16.40 -12.63 -17.77
N ILE A 180 17.07 -11.47 -17.73
CA ILE A 180 17.53 -10.86 -16.48
C ILE A 180 16.35 -10.60 -15.54
N ARG A 181 15.24 -10.04 -16.07
CA ARG A 181 14.02 -9.85 -15.27
C ARG A 181 13.50 -11.18 -14.70
N SER A 182 13.54 -12.25 -15.47
CA SER A 182 13.07 -13.58 -15.01
C SER A 182 13.90 -14.11 -13.85
N VAL A 183 15.22 -13.92 -13.86
CA VAL A 183 16.11 -14.34 -12.76
C VAL A 183 15.86 -13.49 -11.50
N LEU A 184 15.77 -12.16 -11.64
CA LEU A 184 15.45 -11.28 -10.53
C LEU A 184 14.03 -11.53 -9.97
N TRP A 185 13.08 -11.90 -10.84
CA TRP A 185 11.72 -12.28 -10.46
C TRP A 185 11.67 -13.55 -9.64
N LEU A 186 12.49 -14.52 -10.01
CA LEU A 186 12.57 -15.78 -9.26
C LEU A 186 13.05 -15.57 -7.82
N GLU A 187 13.93 -14.60 -7.58
CA GLU A 187 14.35 -14.19 -6.25
C GLU A 187 13.19 -13.63 -5.41
N LEU A 188 12.26 -12.95 -6.07
CA LEU A 188 11.08 -12.36 -5.42
C LEU A 188 10.03 -13.42 -5.07
N VAL A 189 9.61 -14.23 -6.05
CA VAL A 189 8.51 -15.20 -5.87
C VAL A 189 8.91 -16.46 -5.11
N ASN A 190 10.20 -16.76 -5.04
CA ASN A 190 10.77 -17.85 -4.24
C ASN A 190 11.78 -17.31 -3.23
N SER A 191 11.42 -16.25 -2.54
CA SER A 191 12.30 -15.54 -1.62
C SER A 191 12.69 -16.39 -0.40
N LYS A 192 13.97 -16.30 -0.02
CA LYS A 192 14.48 -16.86 1.24
C LYS A 192 14.38 -15.81 2.34
N HIS A 193 13.99 -16.22 3.52
CA HIS A 193 13.73 -15.35 4.66
C HIS A 193 14.53 -15.77 5.87
N LEU A 194 15.01 -14.78 6.62
CA LEU A 194 15.61 -14.92 7.94
C LEU A 194 14.67 -14.28 8.96
N ALA A 195 14.14 -15.09 9.87
CA ALA A 195 13.29 -14.63 10.96
C ALA A 195 13.93 -14.95 12.32
N GLY A 196 13.51 -14.23 13.36
CA GLY A 196 13.88 -14.56 14.75
C GLY A 196 15.33 -14.28 15.09
N PHE A 197 15.96 -13.23 14.54
CA PHE A 197 17.29 -12.80 14.97
C PHE A 197 17.18 -11.81 16.15
N GLY A 198 18.14 -11.90 17.09
CA GLY A 198 18.17 -11.11 18.31
C GLY A 198 18.13 -11.97 19.58
N GLU A 199 17.88 -11.34 20.72
CA GLU A 199 17.96 -11.99 22.05
C GLU A 199 16.89 -13.06 22.32
N PHE A 200 15.82 -13.13 21.51
CA PHE A 200 14.60 -13.86 21.85
C PHE A 200 14.34 -15.14 21.05
N ALA A 201 15.12 -15.48 20.02
CA ALA A 201 14.86 -16.70 19.25
C ALA A 201 16.10 -17.20 18.51
N GLY A 202 16.19 -18.51 18.30
CA GLY A 202 17.09 -19.07 17.31
C GLY A 202 16.73 -18.55 15.92
N SER A 203 17.75 -18.22 15.11
CA SER A 203 17.52 -17.79 13.74
C SER A 203 16.90 -18.92 12.92
N LEU A 204 15.79 -18.62 12.25
CA LEU A 204 15.10 -19.53 11.32
C LEU A 204 15.27 -19.02 9.90
N VAL A 205 15.82 -19.86 9.04
CA VAL A 205 15.84 -19.61 7.59
C VAL A 205 14.76 -20.47 6.94
N TYR A 206 13.90 -19.85 6.15
CA TYR A 206 12.84 -20.54 5.41
C TYR A 206 12.69 -19.95 4.02
N GLN A 207 11.99 -20.63 3.14
CA GLN A 207 11.75 -20.18 1.77
C GLN A 207 10.27 -20.22 1.45
N TRP A 208 9.78 -19.14 0.84
CA TRP A 208 8.44 -19.10 0.30
C TRP A 208 8.38 -19.79 -1.05
N GLN A 209 7.29 -20.50 -1.29
CA GLN A 209 6.98 -21.10 -2.59
C GLN A 209 5.86 -20.34 -3.30
N THR A 210 5.06 -19.60 -2.54
CA THR A 210 3.98 -18.75 -3.00
C THR A 210 3.91 -17.49 -2.14
N GLY A 211 3.49 -16.39 -2.71
CA GLY A 211 3.38 -15.12 -2.01
C GLY A 211 4.53 -14.17 -2.30
N LEU A 212 4.40 -12.96 -1.79
CA LEU A 212 5.36 -11.88 -2.04
C LEU A 212 5.82 -11.24 -0.72
N PRO A 213 7.13 -10.92 -0.57
CA PRO A 213 7.64 -10.30 0.63
C PRO A 213 6.98 -8.93 0.88
N SER A 214 6.35 -8.77 2.06
CA SER A 214 5.81 -7.47 2.48
C SER A 214 6.96 -6.47 2.65
N GLY A 215 6.91 -5.35 1.93
CA GLY A 215 7.97 -4.32 1.92
C GLY A 215 8.84 -4.31 0.65
N HIS A 216 8.70 -5.27 -0.25
CA HIS A 216 9.31 -5.16 -1.57
C HIS A 216 8.54 -4.14 -2.44
N PRO A 217 9.25 -3.30 -3.23
CA PRO A 217 8.61 -2.20 -3.98
C PRO A 217 7.51 -2.63 -4.94
N LEU A 218 7.55 -3.85 -5.47
CA LEU A 218 6.58 -4.36 -6.43
C LEU A 218 5.38 -5.05 -5.79
N THR A 219 5.46 -5.46 -4.52
CA THR A 219 4.43 -6.31 -3.88
C THR A 219 3.03 -5.74 -4.02
N SER A 220 2.83 -4.44 -3.77
CA SER A 220 1.50 -3.82 -3.90
C SER A 220 0.97 -3.87 -5.34
N ILE A 221 1.83 -3.72 -6.35
CA ILE A 221 1.44 -3.80 -7.77
C ILE A 221 1.09 -5.25 -8.14
N ALA A 222 1.91 -6.21 -7.72
CA ALA A 222 1.69 -7.62 -8.01
C ALA A 222 0.41 -8.14 -7.34
N ASN A 223 0.18 -7.79 -6.08
CA ASN A 223 -1.05 -8.12 -5.37
C ASN A 223 -2.29 -7.47 -6.03
N SER A 224 -2.17 -6.22 -6.50
CA SER A 224 -3.25 -5.56 -7.24
C SER A 224 -3.56 -6.26 -8.57
N PHE A 225 -2.52 -6.71 -9.28
CA PHE A 225 -2.69 -7.48 -10.50
C PHE A 225 -3.38 -8.82 -10.23
N GLU A 226 -2.95 -9.54 -9.21
CA GLU A 226 -3.59 -10.80 -8.80
C GLU A 226 -5.05 -10.59 -8.43
N ASN A 227 -5.36 -9.59 -7.59
CA ASN A 227 -6.71 -9.22 -7.22
C ASN A 227 -7.58 -8.94 -8.46
N LEU A 228 -7.07 -8.13 -9.39
CA LEU A 228 -7.77 -7.83 -10.63
C LEU A 228 -8.04 -9.08 -11.49
N CYS A 229 -7.04 -9.96 -11.64
CA CYS A 229 -7.20 -11.22 -12.36
C CYS A 229 -8.28 -12.11 -11.73
N LEU A 230 -8.27 -12.26 -10.40
CA LEU A 230 -9.28 -13.02 -9.67
C LEU A 230 -10.68 -12.47 -9.86
N LEU A 231 -10.84 -11.14 -9.84
CA LEU A 231 -12.13 -10.48 -10.10
C LEU A 231 -12.63 -10.75 -11.53
N VAL A 232 -11.74 -10.74 -12.53
CA VAL A 232 -12.08 -11.10 -13.91
C VAL A 232 -12.46 -12.57 -14.04
N LEU A 233 -11.76 -13.47 -13.35
CA LEU A 233 -12.10 -14.90 -13.33
C LEU A 233 -13.45 -15.14 -12.66
N CYS A 234 -13.74 -14.52 -11.53
CA CYS A 234 -15.05 -14.59 -10.88
C CYS A 234 -16.18 -14.05 -11.78
N TYR A 235 -15.90 -12.99 -12.55
CA TYR A 235 -16.85 -12.49 -13.54
C TYR A 235 -17.10 -13.53 -14.65
N HIS A 236 -16.05 -14.17 -15.15
CA HIS A 236 -16.19 -15.25 -16.13
C HIS A 236 -17.07 -16.38 -15.60
N ASP A 237 -16.85 -16.82 -14.36
CA ASP A 237 -17.58 -17.93 -13.75
C ASP A 237 -19.06 -17.61 -13.50
N THR A 238 -19.38 -16.36 -13.24
CA THR A 238 -20.74 -15.94 -12.89
C THR A 238 -21.55 -15.38 -14.07
N VAL A 239 -20.90 -14.69 -15.03
CA VAL A 239 -21.55 -14.05 -16.18
C VAL A 239 -21.27 -14.78 -17.49
N GLY A 240 -20.14 -15.51 -17.59
CA GLY A 240 -19.81 -16.40 -18.70
C GLY A 240 -18.92 -15.80 -19.79
N CYS A 241 -18.64 -14.50 -19.81
CA CYS A 241 -17.86 -13.86 -20.88
C CYS A 241 -16.88 -12.82 -20.34
N MET A 242 -15.61 -13.20 -20.13
CA MET A 242 -14.59 -12.29 -19.57
C MET A 242 -14.32 -11.04 -20.43
N TYR A 243 -14.53 -11.10 -21.75
CA TYR A 243 -14.28 -9.97 -22.66
C TYR A 243 -15.19 -8.76 -22.41
N GLN A 244 -16.36 -9.00 -21.76
CA GLN A 244 -17.31 -7.94 -21.40
C GLN A 244 -17.06 -7.35 -20.00
N PHE A 245 -16.05 -7.84 -19.27
CA PHE A 245 -15.78 -7.38 -17.91
C PHE A 245 -15.63 -5.86 -17.85
N TRP A 246 -14.80 -5.29 -18.69
CA TRP A 246 -14.53 -3.84 -18.70
C TRP A 246 -15.71 -3.00 -19.14
N ASP A 247 -16.62 -3.54 -19.95
CA ASP A 247 -17.85 -2.86 -20.33
C ASP A 247 -18.82 -2.76 -19.15
N HIS A 248 -18.87 -3.80 -18.32
CA HIS A 248 -19.83 -3.92 -17.23
C HIS A 248 -19.26 -3.52 -15.86
N VAL A 249 -17.96 -3.64 -15.65
CA VAL A 249 -17.31 -3.39 -14.37
C VAL A 249 -16.19 -2.37 -14.53
N SER A 250 -16.13 -1.37 -13.63
CA SER A 250 -14.96 -0.52 -13.46
C SER A 250 -14.32 -0.90 -12.12
N PRO A 251 -13.25 -1.70 -12.15
CA PRO A 251 -12.55 -2.14 -10.93
C PRO A 251 -11.57 -1.07 -10.46
N TYR A 252 -11.42 -0.97 -9.16
CA TYR A 252 -10.41 -0.15 -8.47
C TYR A 252 -9.76 -1.03 -7.41
N VAL A 253 -8.50 -1.40 -7.62
CA VAL A 253 -7.77 -2.32 -6.73
C VAL A 253 -6.51 -1.67 -6.17
N TYR A 254 -6.19 -1.97 -4.90
CA TYR A 254 -4.96 -1.55 -4.23
C TYR A 254 -4.48 -2.68 -3.30
N GLY A 255 -3.60 -3.54 -3.80
CA GLY A 255 -3.26 -4.78 -3.11
C GLY A 255 -4.49 -5.68 -3.00
N ASP A 256 -4.85 -6.02 -1.78
CA ASP A 256 -6.05 -6.78 -1.43
C ASP A 256 -7.34 -5.95 -1.38
N ASP A 257 -7.26 -4.64 -1.14
CA ASP A 257 -8.44 -3.76 -1.17
C ASP A 257 -9.00 -3.64 -2.59
N ASN A 258 -10.33 -3.70 -2.73
CA ASN A 258 -11.00 -3.45 -4.01
C ASN A 258 -12.35 -2.75 -3.85
N LEU A 259 -12.69 -1.99 -4.90
CA LEU A 259 -13.99 -1.37 -5.11
C LEU A 259 -14.41 -1.59 -6.56
N LEU A 260 -15.60 -2.13 -6.78
CA LEU A 260 -16.14 -2.44 -8.10
C LEU A 260 -17.37 -1.59 -8.38
N ALA A 261 -17.34 -0.78 -9.42
CA ALA A 261 -18.54 -0.16 -9.99
C ALA A 261 -19.17 -1.15 -10.98
N ILE A 262 -20.41 -1.57 -10.75
CA ILE A 262 -21.05 -2.66 -11.50
C ILE A 262 -22.26 -2.13 -12.26
N ALA A 263 -22.32 -2.43 -13.55
CA ALA A 263 -23.46 -2.08 -14.39
C ALA A 263 -24.73 -2.85 -13.97
N LEU A 264 -25.87 -2.18 -13.99
CA LEU A 264 -27.14 -2.75 -13.52
C LEU A 264 -27.55 -4.05 -14.27
N CYS A 265 -27.17 -4.18 -15.55
CA CYS A 265 -27.52 -5.33 -16.37
C CYS A 265 -26.88 -6.66 -15.92
N VAL A 266 -25.77 -6.62 -15.17
CA VAL A 266 -25.08 -7.81 -14.65
C VAL A 266 -25.13 -7.93 -13.12
N LEU A 267 -25.75 -6.98 -12.44
CA LEU A 267 -25.71 -6.85 -10.98
C LEU A 267 -26.32 -8.08 -10.26
N SER A 268 -27.30 -8.73 -10.85
CA SER A 268 -27.89 -9.95 -10.29
C SER A 268 -27.01 -11.19 -10.40
N LEU A 269 -26.03 -11.16 -11.31
CA LEU A 269 -25.10 -12.27 -11.56
C LEU A 269 -23.72 -12.01 -10.93
N TYR A 270 -23.30 -10.75 -10.87
CA TYR A 270 -22.01 -10.33 -10.36
C TYR A 270 -22.18 -9.31 -9.24
N ASN A 271 -22.11 -9.75 -8.00
CA ASN A 271 -22.38 -9.00 -6.78
C ASN A 271 -21.60 -9.59 -5.59
N GLN A 272 -21.73 -9.03 -4.39
CA GLN A 272 -20.95 -9.44 -3.22
C GLN A 272 -21.04 -10.97 -2.99
N SER A 273 -22.24 -11.52 -2.91
CA SER A 273 -22.44 -12.96 -2.61
C SER A 273 -21.90 -13.89 -3.70
N THR A 274 -22.09 -13.54 -4.98
CA THR A 274 -21.60 -14.37 -6.09
C THR A 274 -20.09 -14.29 -6.22
N ILE A 275 -19.47 -13.14 -5.95
CA ILE A 275 -18.01 -12.99 -5.92
C ILE A 275 -17.41 -13.79 -4.75
N GLU A 276 -18.01 -13.74 -3.55
CA GLU A 276 -17.57 -14.53 -2.39
C GLU A 276 -17.57 -16.03 -2.71
N LEU A 277 -18.64 -16.51 -3.34
CA LEU A 277 -18.74 -17.92 -3.72
C LEU A 277 -17.70 -18.32 -4.77
N ALA A 278 -17.49 -17.50 -5.79
CA ALA A 278 -16.51 -17.77 -6.85
C ALA A 278 -15.07 -17.72 -6.29
N MET A 279 -14.75 -16.74 -5.45
CA MET A 279 -13.44 -16.61 -4.81
C MET A 279 -13.10 -17.81 -3.92
N ALA A 280 -14.10 -18.39 -3.24
CA ALA A 280 -13.90 -19.61 -2.46
C ALA A 280 -13.46 -20.79 -3.34
N GLY A 281 -13.92 -20.87 -4.60
CA GLY A 281 -13.48 -21.84 -5.61
C GLY A 281 -11.99 -21.70 -5.97
N TYR A 282 -11.43 -20.48 -5.86
CA TYR A 282 -10.01 -20.18 -6.05
C TYR A 282 -9.17 -20.25 -4.76
N GLY A 283 -9.78 -20.66 -3.64
CA GLY A 283 -9.08 -20.83 -2.36
C GLY A 283 -8.97 -19.55 -1.53
N PHE A 284 -9.65 -18.46 -1.91
CA PHE A 284 -9.65 -17.22 -1.17
C PHE A 284 -10.88 -17.07 -0.28
N ILE A 285 -10.68 -16.53 0.91
CA ILE A 285 -11.76 -16.06 1.78
C ILE A 285 -11.95 -14.58 1.48
N TYR A 286 -12.95 -14.28 0.68
CA TYR A 286 -13.35 -12.91 0.32
C TYR A 286 -14.58 -12.52 1.14
N THR A 287 -14.61 -11.31 1.64
CA THR A 287 -15.71 -10.76 2.44
C THR A 287 -15.92 -9.28 2.08
N SER A 288 -17.02 -8.70 2.54
CA SER A 288 -17.16 -7.25 2.49
C SER A 288 -16.15 -6.56 3.42
N GLU A 289 -15.80 -5.31 3.09
CA GLU A 289 -15.00 -4.45 3.97
C GLU A 289 -15.69 -4.14 5.32
N LEU A 290 -17.01 -4.37 5.42
CA LEU A 290 -17.79 -4.24 6.66
C LEU A 290 -17.57 -5.44 7.58
N LYS A 291 -16.46 -5.42 8.31
CA LYS A 291 -16.11 -6.52 9.24
C LYS A 291 -17.10 -6.60 10.39
N GLY A 292 -17.71 -7.78 10.58
CA GLY A 292 -18.60 -8.08 11.71
C GLY A 292 -20.07 -7.72 11.50
N SER A 293 -20.51 -7.38 10.30
CA SER A 293 -21.92 -7.25 9.96
C SER A 293 -22.56 -8.62 9.76
N GLU A 294 -23.69 -8.89 10.39
CA GLU A 294 -24.41 -10.17 10.26
C GLU A 294 -25.00 -10.36 8.86
N VAL A 295 -25.38 -9.28 8.20
CA VAL A 295 -25.93 -9.30 6.85
C VAL A 295 -25.29 -8.16 6.05
N VAL A 296 -24.60 -8.52 4.97
CA VAL A 296 -24.05 -7.56 4.01
C VAL A 296 -24.91 -7.59 2.76
N PRO A 297 -25.40 -6.43 2.28
CA PRO A 297 -26.14 -6.35 1.03
C PRO A 297 -25.26 -6.77 -0.17
N ASP A 298 -25.85 -7.39 -1.18
CA ASP A 298 -25.17 -7.82 -2.40
C ASP A 298 -24.48 -6.67 -3.16
N HIS A 299 -24.95 -5.46 -2.96
CA HIS A 299 -24.35 -4.22 -3.49
C HIS A 299 -24.84 -3.01 -2.68
N ARG A 300 -24.08 -1.92 -2.73
CA ARG A 300 -24.40 -0.68 -2.00
C ARG A 300 -24.19 0.55 -2.88
N PRO A 301 -24.81 1.68 -2.54
CA PRO A 301 -24.47 2.96 -3.17
C PRO A 301 -23.05 3.40 -2.73
N ILE A 302 -22.42 4.27 -3.54
CA ILE A 302 -21.04 4.71 -3.31
C ILE A 302 -20.85 5.40 -1.95
N GLU A 303 -21.87 6.05 -1.43
CA GLU A 303 -21.86 6.75 -0.14
C GLU A 303 -21.77 5.80 1.05
N GLU A 304 -22.07 4.51 0.88
CA GLU A 304 -22.12 3.50 1.94
C GLU A 304 -20.94 2.54 1.91
N VAL A 305 -20.00 2.71 0.97
CA VAL A 305 -18.82 1.83 0.86
C VAL A 305 -17.55 2.54 1.24
N GLY A 306 -16.57 1.75 1.66
CA GLY A 306 -15.21 2.20 1.92
C GLY A 306 -14.20 1.62 0.94
N PHE A 307 -13.19 2.39 0.61
CA PHE A 307 -12.02 1.96 -0.12
C PHE A 307 -10.78 2.59 0.52
N LEU A 308 -9.75 1.79 0.81
CA LEU A 308 -8.54 2.24 1.52
C LEU A 308 -8.88 2.90 2.89
N LYS A 309 -9.88 2.39 3.60
CA LYS A 309 -10.44 2.94 4.86
C LYS A 309 -11.02 4.34 4.73
N ARG A 310 -11.37 4.77 3.54
CA ARG A 310 -11.96 6.07 3.24
C ARG A 310 -13.33 5.88 2.62
N GLY A 311 -14.28 6.70 3.04
CA GLY A 311 -15.61 6.77 2.44
C GLY A 311 -15.63 7.69 1.23
N PHE A 312 -16.83 7.85 0.68
CA PHE A 312 -17.13 8.78 -0.41
C PHE A 312 -18.25 9.72 0.04
N SER A 313 -17.95 10.99 0.16
CA SER A 313 -18.91 12.02 0.54
C SER A 313 -18.88 13.17 -0.46
N PHE A 314 -20.05 13.62 -0.91
CA PHE A 314 -20.10 14.82 -1.73
C PHE A 314 -20.05 16.05 -0.83
N CYS A 315 -19.08 16.91 -1.05
CA CYS A 315 -18.88 18.15 -0.32
C CYS A 315 -19.49 19.31 -1.11
N GLU A 316 -20.59 19.87 -0.63
CA GLU A 316 -21.29 20.99 -1.27
C GLU A 316 -20.42 22.25 -1.33
N ASP A 317 -19.63 22.53 -0.27
CA ASP A 317 -18.76 23.72 -0.24
C ASP A 317 -17.64 23.67 -1.32
N LEU A 318 -17.17 22.47 -1.64
CA LEU A 318 -16.13 22.27 -2.66
C LEU A 318 -16.68 21.80 -4.01
N GLN A 319 -17.99 21.51 -4.09
CA GLN A 319 -18.66 20.95 -5.28
C GLN A 319 -17.92 19.71 -5.85
N THR A 320 -17.43 18.84 -4.94
CA THR A 320 -16.64 17.67 -5.32
C THR A 320 -16.79 16.54 -4.31
N TRP A 321 -16.46 15.32 -4.74
CA TRP A 321 -16.36 14.19 -3.82
C TRP A 321 -15.08 14.27 -3.03
N VAL A 322 -15.16 14.00 -1.73
CA VAL A 322 -14.06 13.94 -0.78
C VAL A 322 -13.95 12.54 -0.18
N ALA A 323 -12.79 12.24 0.37
CA ALA A 323 -12.39 10.94 0.89
C ALA A 323 -12.27 10.96 2.42
N PRO A 324 -13.35 11.08 3.22
CA PRO A 324 -13.25 11.07 4.67
C PRO A 324 -12.63 9.76 5.14
N LEU A 325 -11.54 9.85 5.90
CA LEU A 325 -10.93 8.68 6.53
C LEU A 325 -11.88 8.12 7.59
N GLU A 326 -11.95 6.82 7.71
CA GLU A 326 -12.75 6.14 8.74
C GLU A 326 -12.56 6.82 10.11
N ARG A 327 -13.64 7.28 10.75
CA ARG A 327 -13.59 8.10 11.96
C ARG A 327 -12.76 7.49 13.09
N LYS A 328 -12.84 6.16 13.24
CA LYS A 328 -12.01 5.42 14.19
C LYS A 328 -10.52 5.55 13.90
N SER A 329 -10.13 5.60 12.64
CA SER A 329 -8.74 5.76 12.20
C SER A 329 -8.25 7.19 12.42
N VAL A 330 -9.10 8.20 12.19
CA VAL A 330 -8.79 9.62 12.51
C VAL A 330 -8.51 9.78 14.00
N LEU A 331 -9.37 9.23 14.86
CA LEU A 331 -9.19 9.33 16.31
C LEU A 331 -7.98 8.55 16.81
N LYS A 332 -7.68 7.37 16.23
CA LYS A 332 -6.51 6.58 16.63
C LYS A 332 -5.20 7.33 16.44
N SER A 333 -5.09 8.19 15.44
CA SER A 333 -3.88 8.97 15.19
C SER A 333 -3.49 9.87 16.35
N LEU A 334 -4.47 10.27 17.18
CA LEU A 334 -4.26 11.13 18.36
C LEU A 334 -3.69 10.37 19.58
N TYR A 335 -3.83 9.04 19.62
CA TYR A 335 -3.45 8.23 20.79
C TYR A 335 -2.01 7.70 20.73
N TRP A 336 -1.38 7.77 19.58
CA TRP A 336 -0.09 7.12 19.40
C TRP A 336 0.86 7.94 18.54
N CYS A 337 2.08 8.10 19.01
CA CYS A 337 3.18 8.65 18.23
C CYS A 337 4.46 7.85 18.50
N HIS A 338 5.34 7.77 17.50
CA HIS A 338 6.66 7.17 17.68
C HIS A 338 7.48 7.96 18.71
N ASN A 339 8.28 7.25 19.52
CA ASN A 339 9.24 7.90 20.39
C ASN A 339 10.30 8.61 19.53
N SER A 340 10.33 9.92 19.60
CA SER A 340 11.19 10.78 18.77
C SER A 340 11.71 11.95 19.57
N LYS A 341 12.90 12.44 19.19
CA LYS A 341 13.46 13.70 19.71
C LYS A 341 12.62 14.93 19.29
N LEU A 342 11.82 14.78 18.22
CA LEU A 342 10.93 15.81 17.67
C LEU A 342 9.46 15.59 18.10
N LYS A 343 9.25 15.11 19.32
CA LYS A 343 7.93 14.71 19.81
C LYS A 343 6.92 15.86 19.71
N ASP A 344 7.28 17.07 20.11
CA ASP A 344 6.38 18.22 20.11
C ASP A 344 5.97 18.61 18.68
N GLU A 345 6.88 18.52 17.70
CA GLU A 345 6.61 18.78 16.28
C GLU A 345 5.69 17.71 15.69
N ILE A 346 5.91 16.45 16.06
CA ILE A 346 5.06 15.32 15.63
C ILE A 346 3.65 15.46 16.18
N GLU A 347 3.49 15.84 17.46
CA GLU A 347 2.17 16.06 18.07
C GLU A 347 1.39 17.16 17.33
N ILE A 348 2.07 18.25 16.94
CA ILE A 348 1.46 19.34 16.18
C ILE A 348 1.05 18.89 14.77
N GLN A 349 1.96 18.21 14.08
CA GLN A 349 1.65 17.68 12.75
C GLN A 349 0.47 16.69 12.81
N THR A 350 0.40 15.87 13.86
CA THR A 350 -0.71 14.95 14.09
C THR A 350 -2.02 15.70 14.32
N PHE A 351 -1.98 16.82 15.06
CA PHE A 351 -3.15 17.68 15.25
C PHE A 351 -3.59 18.34 13.93
N ASP A 352 -2.68 18.88 13.16
CA ASP A 352 -2.97 19.47 11.85
C ASP A 352 -3.62 18.44 10.92
N ASN A 353 -3.08 17.22 10.88
CA ASN A 353 -3.65 16.13 10.10
C ASN A 353 -5.06 15.76 10.60
N PHE A 354 -5.25 15.68 11.93
CA PHE A 354 -6.57 15.42 12.53
C PHE A 354 -7.58 16.48 12.10
N VAL A 355 -7.24 17.76 12.18
CA VAL A 355 -8.10 18.88 11.82
C VAL A 355 -8.52 18.83 10.35
N CYS A 356 -7.55 18.56 9.45
CA CYS A 356 -7.81 18.40 8.02
C CYS A 356 -8.72 17.19 7.73
N GLU A 357 -8.43 16.03 8.30
CA GLU A 357 -9.25 14.82 8.11
C GLU A 357 -10.65 15.00 8.72
N ARG A 358 -10.76 15.64 9.90
CA ARG A 358 -12.05 15.92 10.54
C ARG A 358 -12.95 16.82 9.69
N SER A 359 -12.37 17.79 8.97
CA SER A 359 -13.12 18.67 8.07
C SER A 359 -13.84 17.92 6.94
N LEU A 360 -13.30 16.78 6.48
CA LEU A 360 -13.90 15.96 5.44
C LEU A 360 -15.21 15.25 5.88
N HIS A 361 -15.48 15.21 7.19
CA HIS A 361 -16.72 14.66 7.76
C HIS A 361 -17.86 15.69 7.89
N GLY A 362 -17.69 16.88 7.37
CA GLY A 362 -18.67 17.96 7.43
C GLY A 362 -18.58 18.82 8.68
N PHE A 363 -19.32 19.93 8.66
CA PHE A 363 -19.26 20.97 9.68
C PHE A 363 -19.81 20.54 11.05
N SER A 364 -20.83 19.67 11.07
CA SER A 364 -21.49 19.29 12.33
C SER A 364 -20.50 18.72 13.36
N GLY A 365 -20.41 19.36 14.53
CA GLY A 365 -19.51 18.98 15.62
C GLY A 365 -18.02 19.22 15.38
N TYR A 366 -17.65 19.89 14.28
CA TYR A 366 -16.25 20.18 13.97
C TYR A 366 -15.60 21.06 15.03
N ASP A 367 -16.20 22.21 15.33
CA ASP A 367 -15.63 23.18 16.27
C ASP A 367 -15.49 22.61 17.69
N ASP A 368 -16.44 21.81 18.13
CA ASP A 368 -16.40 21.19 19.46
C ASP A 368 -15.28 20.17 19.57
N GLU A 369 -15.14 19.27 18.58
CA GLU A 369 -14.11 18.24 18.57
C GLU A 369 -12.71 18.84 18.42
N VAL A 370 -12.53 19.80 17.51
CA VAL A 370 -11.24 20.47 17.30
C VAL A 370 -10.83 21.25 18.54
N SER A 371 -11.76 22.00 19.15
CA SER A 371 -11.51 22.76 20.38
C SER A 371 -11.15 21.83 21.54
N PHE A 372 -11.81 20.69 21.67
CA PHE A 372 -11.52 19.69 22.70
C PHE A 372 -10.08 19.15 22.55
N VAL A 373 -9.72 18.67 21.36
CA VAL A 373 -8.37 18.13 21.10
C VAL A 373 -7.31 19.22 21.30
N TYR A 374 -7.57 20.44 20.84
CA TYR A 374 -6.67 21.58 21.03
C TYR A 374 -6.46 21.90 22.53
N SER A 375 -7.51 21.83 23.35
CA SER A 375 -7.39 22.05 24.79
C SER A 375 -6.48 21.03 25.47
N ILE A 376 -6.50 19.78 25.02
CA ILE A 376 -5.61 18.71 25.51
C ILE A 376 -4.14 19.03 25.17
N LEU A 377 -3.87 19.40 23.93
CA LEU A 377 -2.51 19.76 23.50
C LEU A 377 -1.98 20.95 24.27
N ARG A 378 -2.81 21.96 24.48
CA ARG A 378 -2.45 23.16 25.27
C ARG A 378 -2.15 22.79 26.72
N SER A 379 -2.93 21.91 27.32
CA SER A 379 -2.71 21.47 28.71
C SER A 379 -1.38 20.74 28.92
N LYS A 380 -0.88 20.04 27.87
CA LYS A 380 0.43 19.36 27.88
C LYS A 380 1.62 20.31 27.70
N ARG A 381 1.40 21.61 27.50
CA ARG A 381 2.43 22.62 27.21
C ARG A 381 3.28 22.33 25.96
N SER A 382 2.86 21.41 25.11
CA SER A 382 3.56 21.10 23.85
C SER A 382 3.59 22.33 22.94
N LEU A 383 2.54 23.15 22.98
CA LEU A 383 2.38 24.36 22.17
C LEU A 383 3.21 25.55 22.67
N ASP A 384 3.52 25.62 23.97
CA ASP A 384 4.25 26.75 24.58
C ASP A 384 5.75 26.77 24.17
N LYS A 385 6.25 25.67 23.64
CA LYS A 385 7.64 25.50 23.19
C LYS A 385 7.88 25.95 21.76
N LEU A 386 6.82 26.30 21.03
CA LEU A 386 6.91 26.71 19.64
C LEU A 386 7.17 28.19 19.49
N SER A 387 7.99 28.53 18.52
CA SER A 387 8.26 29.94 18.13
C SER A 387 7.04 30.63 17.52
N THR A 388 6.04 29.88 17.06
CA THR A 388 4.79 30.37 16.45
C THR A 388 3.59 29.75 17.16
N PRO A 389 2.61 30.55 17.63
CA PRO A 389 1.39 30.01 18.20
C PRO A 389 0.61 29.19 17.19
N VAL A 390 0.32 27.93 17.52
CA VAL A 390 -0.60 27.10 16.75
C VAL A 390 -2.03 27.44 17.18
N GLN A 391 -2.86 27.81 16.23
CA GLN A 391 -4.31 27.96 16.45
C GLN A 391 -5.05 26.93 15.62
N PRO A 392 -6.19 26.42 16.12
CA PRO A 392 -7.01 25.51 15.34
C PRO A 392 -7.52 26.21 14.08
N TRP A 393 -7.46 25.51 12.95
CA TRP A 393 -8.01 25.99 11.69
C TRP A 393 -9.54 26.06 11.79
N SER A 394 -10.13 27.14 11.25
CA SER A 394 -11.58 27.14 11.01
C SER A 394 -11.95 26.02 10.04
N PHE A 395 -13.20 25.57 10.07
CA PHE A 395 -13.69 24.51 9.18
C PHE A 395 -13.33 24.77 7.72
N GLY A 396 -13.61 25.97 7.19
CA GLY A 396 -13.31 26.30 5.79
C GLY A 396 -11.81 26.30 5.47
N GLN A 397 -10.98 26.76 6.39
CA GLN A 397 -9.51 26.70 6.22
C GLN A 397 -9.00 25.26 6.23
N ALA A 398 -9.48 24.43 7.17
CA ALA A 398 -9.11 23.02 7.24
C ALA A 398 -9.55 22.25 5.99
N LEU A 399 -10.76 22.51 5.51
CA LEU A 399 -11.31 21.89 4.31
C LEU A 399 -10.48 22.25 3.04
N LEU A 400 -10.09 23.51 2.89
CA LEU A 400 -9.22 23.93 1.79
C LEU A 400 -7.82 23.31 1.91
N ARG A 401 -7.25 23.30 3.13
CA ARG A 401 -5.93 22.72 3.39
C ARG A 401 -5.91 21.21 3.12
N SER A 402 -6.98 20.48 3.41
CA SER A 402 -7.07 19.05 3.13
C SER A 402 -6.85 18.72 1.65
N ARG A 403 -7.17 19.65 0.73
CA ARG A 403 -6.97 19.49 -0.72
C ARG A 403 -5.50 19.63 -1.16
N THR A 404 -4.65 20.17 -0.31
CA THR A 404 -3.22 20.37 -0.59
C THR A 404 -2.32 19.29 0.05
N LEU A 405 -2.92 18.34 0.77
CA LEU A 405 -2.16 17.23 1.35
C LEU A 405 -1.69 16.31 0.22
N GLU A 406 -0.38 16.13 0.15
CA GLU A 406 0.28 15.13 -0.69
C GLU A 406 0.70 13.95 0.19
N TYR A 407 0.36 12.73 -0.23
CA TYR A 407 0.73 11.48 0.43
C TYR A 407 1.87 10.78 -0.30
#